data_b4c8b4636902386d128ccdfd6a928a93
#
_entry.id   b4c8b4636902386d128ccdfd6a928a93
#
_cell.length_a   1.000
_cell.length_b   1.000
_cell.length_c   1.000
_cell.angle_alpha   90.00
_cell.angle_beta   90.00
_cell.angle_gamma   90.00
#
_symmetry.space_group_name_H-M   'P 1'
#
loop_
_entity.id
_entity.type
_entity.pdbx_description
1 polymer ?
#
loop_
_entity_poly.entity_id
_entity_poly.type
_entity_poly.pdbx_seq_one_letter_code
_entity_poly.pdbx_strand_id
1 'polypeptide(L)'
;VEGRKDHRGASAFCSAVLCGFITAAAFIVTAPAFAASPVTIGGPFSLIAPDGSTVTDASFHGKWMLVFFGYTYCPDLCPTSLSEIALALDKLGPDAAKVQPVFITVDPERDTPDVVGQYIGAIDRRIVGLSGSQRQIAAASEEYGAFSERHSSGASAGDYVVDHSTYIYVMNPQGRFVRGLKAGTPADAIADTLRRLMTRAGQ
;
A
#
# COMPACT_ATOMS: atom_id res chain seq x y z
N VAL A 1 -101.57 9.81 -2.72
CA VAL A 1 -102.38 8.88 -1.87
C VAL A 1 -101.31 8.23 -0.96
N GLU A 2 -101.16 8.79 0.21
CA GLU A 2 -101.56 8.25 1.50
C GLU A 2 -100.85 6.95 1.86
N GLY A 3 -100.23 6.78 2.96
CA GLY A 3 -100.31 7.30 4.32
C GLY A 3 -99.45 6.48 5.21
N ARG A 4 -98.93 7.16 6.12
CA ARG A 4 -99.16 7.14 7.57
C ARG A 4 -98.63 5.96 8.43
N LYS A 5 -97.88 6.38 9.41
CA LYS A 5 -97.80 5.96 10.84
C LYS A 5 -97.13 4.61 11.17
N ASP A 6 -96.56 4.41 12.21
CA ASP A 6 -96.13 5.09 13.47
C ASP A 6 -95.46 4.04 14.38
N HIS A 7 -94.71 4.50 15.30
CA HIS A 7 -94.44 4.00 16.68
C HIS A 7 -93.34 2.96 17.01
N ARG A 8 -92.36 3.54 17.67
CA ARG A 8 -91.88 3.16 19.04
C ARG A 8 -91.18 1.81 19.25
N GLY A 9 -90.06 1.94 19.84
CA GLY A 9 -89.43 0.88 20.61
C GLY A 9 -87.97 1.19 20.95
N ALA A 10 -87.78 1.84 22.11
CA ALA A 10 -86.46 1.99 22.69
C ALA A 10 -85.90 0.65 23.12
N SER A 11 -84.60 0.48 22.91
CA SER A 11 -83.81 -0.31 23.83
C SER A 11 -82.32 0.03 23.64
N ALA A 12 -81.77 0.59 24.65
CA ALA A 12 -80.33 0.90 24.82
C ALA A 12 -79.62 -0.46 24.98
N PHE A 13 -78.62 -0.67 24.13
CA PHE A 13 -77.54 -1.62 24.42
C PHE A 13 -76.21 -0.87 24.28
N CYS A 14 -75.64 -0.65 25.44
CA CYS A 14 -74.30 -0.14 25.64
C CYS A 14 -73.32 -1.23 25.15
N SER A 15 -72.68 -1.02 23.99
CA SER A 15 -71.54 -1.86 23.57
C SER A 15 -70.27 -1.06 23.71
N ALA A 16 -69.50 -1.45 24.71
CA ALA A 16 -68.15 -0.93 24.95
C ALA A 16 -67.25 -1.26 23.78
N VAL A 17 -66.80 -0.27 23.03
CA VAL A 17 -65.79 -0.38 22.01
C VAL A 17 -64.45 -0.41 22.72
N LEU A 18 -63.85 -1.59 22.82
CA LEU A 18 -62.50 -1.81 23.30
C LEU A 18 -61.54 -1.28 22.25
N CYS A 19 -60.99 -0.06 22.41
CA CYS A 19 -59.95 0.49 21.55
C CYS A 19 -58.63 -0.24 21.87
N GLY A 20 -58.29 -1.28 21.13
CA GLY A 20 -57.01 -1.94 21.19
C GLY A 20 -55.92 -1.06 20.58
N PHE A 21 -55.09 -0.45 21.42
CA PHE A 21 -53.86 0.22 20.99
C PHE A 21 -52.87 -0.84 20.52
N ILE A 22 -52.72 -1.03 19.20
CA ILE A 22 -51.63 -1.79 18.62
C ILE A 22 -50.37 -0.89 18.66
N THR A 23 -49.53 -1.08 19.67
CA THR A 23 -48.18 -0.48 19.71
C THR A 23 -47.31 -1.21 18.71
N ALA A 24 -47.10 -0.61 17.53
CA ALA A 24 -46.11 -1.07 16.58
C ALA A 24 -44.71 -0.77 17.13
N ALA A 25 -44.05 -1.81 17.67
CA ALA A 25 -42.65 -1.72 18.03
C ALA A 25 -41.82 -1.67 16.73
N ALA A 26 -41.31 -0.48 16.41
CA ALA A 26 -40.37 -0.30 15.31
C ALA A 26 -39.02 -0.88 15.72
N PHE A 27 -38.67 -2.06 15.18
CA PHE A 27 -37.33 -2.61 15.28
C PHE A 27 -36.39 -1.77 14.39
N ILE A 28 -35.62 -0.90 15.03
CA ILE A 28 -34.50 -0.19 14.35
C ILE A 28 -33.41 -1.21 14.12
N VAL A 29 -33.33 -1.77 12.91
CA VAL A 29 -32.20 -2.58 12.47
C VAL A 29 -31.03 -1.65 12.21
N THR A 30 -30.14 -1.49 13.20
CA THR A 30 -28.86 -0.81 13.00
C THR A 30 -27.94 -1.71 12.17
N ALA A 31 -27.84 -1.42 10.86
CA ALA A 31 -26.84 -2.05 10.01
C ALA A 31 -25.43 -1.67 10.51
N PRO A 32 -24.50 -2.63 10.67
CA PRO A 32 -23.11 -2.30 11.00
C PRO A 32 -22.54 -1.45 9.85
N ALA A 33 -22.11 -0.25 10.17
CA ALA A 33 -21.34 0.57 9.24
C ALA A 33 -19.98 -0.12 9.04
N PHE A 34 -19.78 -0.75 7.89
CA PHE A 34 -18.45 -1.18 7.46
C PHE A 34 -17.63 0.10 7.20
N ALA A 35 -16.89 0.52 8.21
CA ALA A 35 -15.86 1.52 8.01
C ALA A 35 -14.78 0.87 7.11
N ALA A 36 -14.69 1.32 5.86
CA ALA A 36 -13.57 0.98 5.00
C ALA A 36 -12.28 1.40 5.70
N SER A 37 -11.43 0.45 6.04
CA SER A 37 -10.11 0.75 6.60
C SER A 37 -9.36 1.63 5.59
N PRO A 38 -8.73 2.73 6.03
CA PRO A 38 -7.93 3.56 5.13
C PRO A 38 -6.85 2.68 4.51
N VAL A 39 -6.70 2.75 3.20
CA VAL A 39 -5.61 2.07 2.50
C VAL A 39 -4.30 2.66 3.01
N THR A 40 -3.59 1.90 3.82
CA THR A 40 -2.25 2.26 4.30
C THR A 40 -1.24 1.75 3.27
N ILE A 41 -0.35 2.63 2.81
CA ILE A 41 0.79 2.23 1.97
C ILE A 41 1.96 1.90 2.90
N GLY A 42 2.62 0.75 2.64
CA GLY A 42 3.70 0.23 3.48
C GLY A 42 3.19 -0.60 4.63
N GLY A 43 3.95 -1.62 4.97
CA GLY A 43 3.64 -2.61 6.00
C GLY A 43 4.78 -3.59 6.15
N PRO A 44 4.57 -4.65 6.96
CA PRO A 44 5.60 -5.63 7.22
C PRO A 44 5.96 -6.44 5.98
N PHE A 45 7.24 -6.67 5.78
CA PHE A 45 7.75 -7.65 4.83
C PHE A 45 8.82 -8.53 5.49
N SER A 46 9.07 -9.69 4.88
CA SER A 46 10.12 -10.61 5.28
C SER A 46 10.74 -11.20 4.02
N LEU A 47 11.90 -10.68 3.64
CA LEU A 47 12.57 -10.94 2.37
C LEU A 47 14.01 -11.44 2.62
N ILE A 48 14.70 -11.84 1.57
CA ILE A 48 16.03 -12.44 1.63
C ILE A 48 17.06 -11.49 1.02
N ALA A 49 18.09 -11.19 1.78
CA ALA A 49 19.26 -10.43 1.34
C ALA A 49 20.26 -11.32 0.55
N PRO A 50 21.23 -10.73 -0.15
CA PRO A 50 22.24 -11.47 -0.92
C PRO A 50 23.09 -12.46 -0.11
N ASP A 51 23.29 -12.21 1.18
CA ASP A 51 24.00 -13.10 2.11
C ASP A 51 23.13 -14.25 2.65
N GLY A 52 21.88 -14.37 2.18
CA GLY A 52 20.92 -15.37 2.63
C GLY A 52 20.19 -15.00 3.93
N SER A 53 20.51 -13.89 4.55
CA SER A 53 19.82 -13.44 5.78
C SER A 53 18.40 -12.99 5.50
N THR A 54 17.52 -13.18 6.48
CA THR A 54 16.16 -12.64 6.44
C THR A 54 16.17 -11.19 6.89
N VAL A 55 15.62 -10.31 6.06
CA VAL A 55 15.50 -8.87 6.32
C VAL A 55 14.02 -8.50 6.38
N THR A 56 13.64 -7.72 7.37
CA THR A 56 12.27 -7.22 7.55
C THR A 56 12.25 -5.69 7.46
N ASP A 57 11.06 -5.12 7.28
CA ASP A 57 10.85 -3.66 7.38
C ASP A 57 11.39 -3.09 8.70
N ALA A 58 11.21 -3.81 9.81
CA ALA A 58 11.71 -3.43 11.14
C ALA A 58 13.24 -3.32 11.20
N SER A 59 13.98 -4.01 10.32
CA SER A 59 15.45 -3.93 10.23
C SER A 59 15.93 -2.51 9.87
N PHE A 60 15.05 -1.68 9.34
CA PHE A 60 15.36 -0.32 8.89
C PHE A 60 14.76 0.77 9.77
N HIS A 61 14.06 0.43 10.85
CA HIS A 61 13.51 1.41 11.77
C HIS A 61 14.64 2.31 12.35
N GLY A 62 14.32 3.57 12.56
CA GLY A 62 15.28 4.61 12.93
C GLY A 62 15.89 5.34 11.73
N LYS A 63 15.70 4.83 10.50
CA LYS A 63 16.14 5.48 9.27
C LYS A 63 14.95 5.81 8.36
N TRP A 64 15.12 6.82 7.55
CA TRP A 64 14.24 7.06 6.41
C TRP A 64 14.49 5.98 5.35
N MET A 65 13.45 5.29 4.87
CA MET A 65 13.62 4.33 3.78
C MET A 65 13.19 4.96 2.44
N LEU A 66 13.93 4.62 1.40
CA LEU A 66 13.54 4.80 0.01
C LEU A 66 13.31 3.42 -0.60
N VAL A 67 12.06 2.95 -0.60
CA VAL A 67 11.72 1.63 -1.12
C VAL A 67 11.36 1.74 -2.60
N PHE A 68 12.02 0.96 -3.44
CA PHE A 68 11.78 0.91 -4.87
C PHE A 68 11.60 -0.53 -5.33
N PHE A 69 10.45 -0.80 -5.96
CA PHE A 69 10.15 -2.09 -6.58
C PHE A 69 10.60 -2.07 -8.04
N GLY A 70 11.26 -3.11 -8.49
CA GLY A 70 11.80 -3.21 -9.83
C GLY A 70 12.30 -4.62 -10.13
N TYR A 71 13.06 -4.78 -11.22
CA TYR A 71 13.71 -6.05 -11.57
C TYR A 71 15.02 -5.81 -12.30
N THR A 72 15.94 -6.77 -12.23
CA THR A 72 17.32 -6.58 -12.73
C THR A 72 17.40 -6.51 -14.25
N TYR A 73 16.46 -7.08 -14.97
CA TYR A 73 16.36 -7.06 -16.43
C TYR A 73 15.63 -5.82 -16.99
N CYS A 74 15.28 -4.85 -16.14
CA CYS A 74 14.69 -3.58 -16.60
C CYS A 74 15.75 -2.78 -17.37
N PRO A 75 15.49 -2.42 -18.65
CA PRO A 75 16.55 -1.88 -19.52
C PRO A 75 16.94 -0.42 -19.20
N ASP A 76 16.06 0.36 -18.55
CA ASP A 76 16.27 1.81 -18.44
C ASP A 76 15.80 2.37 -17.08
N LEU A 77 14.53 2.27 -16.75
CA LEU A 77 13.94 2.99 -15.61
C LEU A 77 14.51 2.58 -14.26
N CYS A 78 14.78 1.27 -14.03
CA CYS A 78 15.31 0.81 -12.77
C CYS A 78 16.77 1.27 -12.52
N PRO A 79 17.73 1.04 -13.45
CA PRO A 79 19.10 1.49 -13.22
C PRO A 79 19.19 3.01 -13.12
N THR A 80 18.42 3.76 -13.93
CA THR A 80 18.35 5.23 -13.82
C THR A 80 17.85 5.67 -12.45
N SER A 81 16.74 5.10 -11.96
CA SER A 81 16.17 5.48 -10.66
C SER A 81 17.10 5.16 -9.49
N LEU A 82 17.77 4.01 -9.53
CA LEU A 82 18.72 3.61 -8.48
C LEU A 82 19.97 4.49 -8.51
N SER A 83 20.45 4.89 -9.69
CA SER A 83 21.56 5.84 -9.83
C SER A 83 21.20 7.23 -9.28
N GLU A 84 19.98 7.71 -9.55
CA GLU A 84 19.51 8.99 -8.99
C GLU A 84 19.38 8.92 -7.45
N ILE A 85 18.95 7.78 -6.90
CA ILE A 85 18.94 7.54 -5.45
C ILE A 85 20.36 7.59 -4.88
N ALA A 86 21.33 6.91 -5.52
CA ALA A 86 22.73 6.91 -5.10
C ALA A 86 23.32 8.32 -5.10
N LEU A 87 23.12 9.07 -6.18
CA LEU A 87 23.54 10.47 -6.29
C LEU A 87 22.87 11.38 -5.24
N ALA A 88 21.61 11.10 -4.90
CA ALA A 88 20.91 11.84 -3.84
C ALA A 88 21.55 11.62 -2.47
N LEU A 89 22.03 10.39 -2.18
CA LEU A 89 22.81 10.12 -0.96
C LEU A 89 24.12 10.93 -0.93
N ASP A 90 24.82 11.04 -2.06
CA ASP A 90 26.04 11.87 -2.14
C ASP A 90 25.73 13.34 -1.84
N LYS A 91 24.64 13.85 -2.40
CA LYS A 91 24.18 15.22 -2.17
C LYS A 91 23.72 15.48 -0.73
N LEU A 92 23.21 14.46 -0.02
CA LEU A 92 22.87 14.57 1.40
C LEU A 92 24.10 14.68 2.30
N GLY A 93 25.25 14.22 1.86
CA GLY A 93 26.48 14.22 2.67
C GLY A 93 26.30 13.43 3.98
N PRO A 94 26.62 14.02 5.15
CA PRO A 94 26.50 13.32 6.44
C PRO A 94 25.07 12.84 6.75
N ASP A 95 24.04 13.51 6.24
CA ASP A 95 22.64 13.11 6.45
C ASP A 95 22.27 11.83 5.71
N ALA A 96 23.07 11.38 4.75
CA ALA A 96 22.88 10.09 4.08
C ALA A 96 22.86 8.91 5.07
N ALA A 97 23.58 9.00 6.18
CA ALA A 97 23.58 7.97 7.22
C ALA A 97 22.18 7.72 7.84
N LYS A 98 21.29 8.70 7.73
CA LYS A 98 19.89 8.63 8.21
C LYS A 98 18.94 8.01 7.18
N VAL A 99 19.44 7.67 5.98
CA VAL A 99 18.61 7.15 4.87
C VAL A 99 19.07 5.75 4.51
N GLN A 100 18.12 4.87 4.27
CA GLN A 100 18.34 3.53 3.77
C GLN A 100 17.54 3.29 2.49
N PRO A 101 18.17 3.30 1.32
CA PRO A 101 17.55 2.81 0.10
C PRO A 101 17.40 1.29 0.12
N VAL A 102 16.25 0.82 -0.33
CA VAL A 102 15.90 -0.60 -0.41
C VAL A 102 15.33 -0.86 -1.80
N PHE A 103 15.95 -1.78 -2.53
CA PHE A 103 15.43 -2.32 -3.78
C PHE A 103 14.77 -3.68 -3.51
N ILE A 104 13.54 -3.87 -3.94
CA ILE A 104 12.80 -5.12 -3.83
C ILE A 104 12.48 -5.61 -5.25
N THR A 105 12.96 -6.81 -5.60
CA THR A 105 12.60 -7.35 -6.90
C THR A 105 11.11 -7.70 -6.98
N VAL A 106 10.53 -7.54 -8.17
CA VAL A 106 9.19 -8.03 -8.52
C VAL A 106 9.25 -9.29 -9.38
N ASP A 107 10.46 -9.79 -9.67
CA ASP A 107 10.69 -10.94 -10.53
C ASP A 107 11.65 -11.98 -9.89
N PRO A 108 11.24 -12.61 -8.78
CA PRO A 108 12.11 -13.49 -8.02
C PRO A 108 12.51 -14.77 -8.76
N GLU A 109 11.91 -15.08 -9.90
CA GLU A 109 12.30 -16.22 -10.72
C GLU A 109 13.64 -15.99 -11.41
N ARG A 110 13.88 -14.78 -11.94
CA ARG A 110 15.18 -14.41 -12.54
C ARG A 110 16.11 -13.74 -11.51
N ASP A 111 15.54 -13.02 -10.57
CA ASP A 111 16.25 -12.19 -9.60
C ASP A 111 16.44 -12.94 -8.27
N THR A 112 17.31 -13.95 -8.27
CA THR A 112 17.73 -14.59 -7.01
C THR A 112 18.40 -13.55 -6.09
N PRO A 113 18.54 -13.82 -4.76
CA PRO A 113 19.28 -12.93 -3.87
C PRO A 113 20.68 -12.56 -4.37
N ASP A 114 21.42 -13.52 -4.92
CA ASP A 114 22.76 -13.30 -5.49
C ASP A 114 22.72 -12.38 -6.71
N VAL A 115 21.77 -12.58 -7.63
CA VAL A 115 21.59 -11.75 -8.83
C VAL A 115 21.27 -10.30 -8.43
N VAL A 116 20.35 -10.13 -7.50
CA VAL A 116 20.02 -8.80 -6.96
C VAL A 116 21.24 -8.16 -6.29
N GLY A 117 22.01 -8.94 -5.53
CA GLY A 117 23.22 -8.46 -4.88
C GLY A 117 24.26 -7.96 -5.86
N GLN A 118 24.50 -8.69 -6.94
CA GLN A 118 25.43 -8.28 -8.01
C GLN A 118 24.96 -7.04 -8.73
N TYR A 119 23.67 -6.98 -9.07
CA TYR A 119 23.06 -5.84 -9.75
C TYR A 119 23.17 -4.55 -8.92
N ILE A 120 22.74 -4.60 -7.66
CA ILE A 120 22.82 -3.46 -6.75
C ILE A 120 24.27 -3.07 -6.45
N GLY A 121 25.15 -4.05 -6.25
CA GLY A 121 26.56 -3.82 -5.99
C GLY A 121 27.31 -3.12 -7.12
N ALA A 122 26.83 -3.27 -8.36
CA ALA A 122 27.34 -2.55 -9.53
C ALA A 122 26.86 -1.10 -9.60
N ILE A 123 25.75 -0.75 -8.94
CA ILE A 123 25.19 0.61 -8.91
C ILE A 123 25.69 1.33 -7.66
N ASP A 124 25.32 0.90 -6.46
CA ASP A 124 25.75 1.48 -5.20
C ASP A 124 25.56 0.50 -4.03
N ARG A 125 26.62 0.24 -3.27
CA ARG A 125 26.61 -0.69 -2.13
C ARG A 125 25.83 -0.19 -0.91
N ARG A 126 25.42 1.08 -0.88
CA ARG A 126 24.57 1.66 0.17
C ARG A 126 23.10 1.24 0.00
N ILE A 127 22.73 0.77 -1.17
CA ILE A 127 21.37 0.27 -1.46
C ILE A 127 21.31 -1.18 -0.99
N VAL A 128 20.29 -1.53 -0.22
CA VAL A 128 20.00 -2.93 0.14
C VAL A 128 19.11 -3.54 -0.93
N GLY A 129 19.59 -4.60 -1.58
CA GLY A 129 18.81 -5.37 -2.55
C GLY A 129 18.16 -6.58 -1.89
N LEU A 130 16.88 -6.79 -2.12
CA LEU A 130 16.10 -7.86 -1.52
C LEU A 130 15.37 -8.68 -2.59
N SER A 131 15.36 -10.00 -2.38
CA SER A 131 14.60 -10.97 -3.15
C SER A 131 13.83 -11.90 -2.19
N GLY A 132 13.29 -12.99 -2.70
CA GLY A 132 12.57 -13.98 -1.89
C GLY A 132 11.78 -14.94 -2.76
N SER A 133 10.90 -15.73 -2.14
CA SER A 133 9.93 -16.53 -2.88
C SER A 133 8.86 -15.64 -3.52
N GLN A 134 8.20 -16.14 -4.56
CA GLN A 134 7.07 -15.44 -5.20
C GLN A 134 6.02 -14.98 -4.20
N ARG A 135 5.72 -15.80 -3.19
CA ARG A 135 4.76 -15.46 -2.13
C ARG A 135 5.23 -14.30 -1.24
N GLN A 136 6.52 -14.28 -0.89
CA GLN A 136 7.09 -13.19 -0.08
C GLN A 136 7.09 -11.86 -0.85
N ILE A 137 7.44 -11.90 -2.13
CA ILE A 137 7.41 -10.72 -3.00
C ILE A 137 5.98 -10.21 -3.20
N ALA A 138 5.02 -11.13 -3.46
CA ALA A 138 3.61 -10.75 -3.60
C ALA A 138 3.06 -10.09 -2.32
N ALA A 139 3.36 -10.65 -1.15
CA ALA A 139 2.95 -10.07 0.14
C ALA A 139 3.56 -8.67 0.35
N ALA A 140 4.86 -8.50 0.09
CA ALA A 140 5.50 -7.19 0.19
C ALA A 140 4.90 -6.18 -0.79
N SER A 141 4.61 -6.60 -2.03
CA SER A 141 3.99 -5.75 -3.04
C SER A 141 2.58 -5.31 -2.63
N GLU A 142 1.79 -6.20 -2.04
CA GLU A 142 0.45 -5.90 -1.54
C GLU A 142 0.48 -4.83 -0.44
N GLU A 143 1.39 -4.95 0.54
CA GLU A 143 1.55 -3.97 1.62
C GLU A 143 1.91 -2.56 1.11
N TYR A 144 2.64 -2.46 0.00
CA TYR A 144 3.00 -1.18 -0.61
C TYR A 144 2.03 -0.72 -1.70
N GLY A 145 1.01 -1.52 -2.03
CA GLY A 145 0.17 -1.28 -3.21
C GLY A 145 0.99 -1.26 -4.50
N ALA A 146 2.10 -1.99 -4.52
CA ALA A 146 2.96 -2.09 -5.69
C ALA A 146 2.39 -3.13 -6.66
N PHE A 147 2.18 -2.68 -7.89
CA PHE A 147 1.71 -3.51 -8.99
C PHE A 147 2.88 -4.14 -9.74
N SER A 148 2.71 -5.36 -10.25
CA SER A 148 3.60 -5.95 -11.24
C SER A 148 2.83 -6.94 -12.13
N GLU A 149 3.11 -6.91 -13.45
CA GLU A 149 2.51 -7.80 -14.44
C GLU A 149 3.54 -8.20 -15.49
N ARG A 150 3.57 -9.48 -15.85
CA ARG A 150 4.49 -10.03 -16.86
C ARG A 150 3.85 -10.01 -18.24
N HIS A 151 4.61 -9.56 -19.23
CA HIS A 151 4.23 -9.55 -20.65
C HIS A 151 5.28 -10.27 -21.48
N SER A 152 4.85 -11.27 -22.27
CA SER A 152 5.75 -11.94 -23.22
C SER A 152 6.33 -10.91 -24.20
N SER A 153 7.65 -10.94 -24.37
CA SER A 153 8.38 -10.03 -25.30
C SER A 153 9.08 -10.76 -26.43
N GLY A 154 9.04 -12.10 -26.47
CA GLY A 154 9.69 -12.94 -27.47
C GLY A 154 9.07 -14.30 -27.66
N ALA A 155 9.76 -15.18 -28.36
CA ALA A 155 9.30 -16.53 -28.74
C ALA A 155 9.54 -17.57 -27.64
N SER A 156 10.42 -17.30 -26.68
CA SER A 156 10.78 -18.22 -25.59
C SER A 156 10.07 -17.86 -24.30
N ALA A 157 9.79 -18.85 -23.46
CA ALA A 157 9.13 -18.64 -22.16
C ALA A 157 9.90 -17.72 -21.19
N GLY A 158 11.21 -17.56 -21.39
CA GLY A 158 12.07 -16.64 -20.63
C GLY A 158 12.10 -15.21 -21.18
N ASP A 159 11.52 -14.97 -22.37
CA ASP A 159 11.51 -13.65 -23.00
C ASP A 159 10.27 -12.88 -22.55
N TYR A 160 10.38 -12.21 -21.42
CA TYR A 160 9.31 -11.35 -20.90
C TYR A 160 9.84 -10.07 -20.27
N VAL A 161 9.02 -9.04 -20.29
CA VAL A 161 9.19 -7.80 -19.52
C VAL A 161 8.19 -7.77 -18.39
N VAL A 162 8.48 -6.98 -17.35
CA VAL A 162 7.59 -6.82 -16.21
C VAL A 162 7.21 -5.35 -16.09
N ASP A 163 5.92 -5.07 -16.29
CA ASP A 163 5.36 -3.77 -15.94
C ASP A 163 5.21 -3.72 -14.43
N HIS A 164 5.68 -2.66 -13.81
CA HIS A 164 5.63 -2.52 -12.36
C HIS A 164 5.40 -1.08 -11.92
N SER A 165 5.04 -0.91 -10.65
CA SER A 165 4.88 0.40 -10.03
C SER A 165 6.14 1.25 -10.17
N THR A 166 5.99 2.48 -10.68
CA THR A 166 7.08 3.41 -10.99
C THR A 166 7.22 4.48 -9.91
N TYR A 167 7.17 4.07 -8.63
CA TYR A 167 7.31 4.97 -7.49
C TYR A 167 8.43 4.54 -6.55
N ILE A 168 9.14 5.55 -6.03
CA ILE A 168 10.04 5.42 -4.89
C ILE A 168 9.21 5.81 -3.66
N TYR A 169 8.96 4.86 -2.77
CA TYR A 169 8.18 5.07 -1.55
C TYR A 169 9.09 5.62 -0.45
N VAL A 170 8.78 6.81 0.03
CA VAL A 170 9.51 7.43 1.14
C VAL A 170 8.80 7.09 2.44
N MET A 171 9.49 6.32 3.30
CA MET A 171 9.00 5.91 4.61
C MET A 171 9.76 6.67 5.70
N ASN A 172 9.06 7.06 6.76
CA ASN A 172 9.71 7.71 7.90
C ASN A 172 10.45 6.69 8.80
N PRO A 173 11.21 7.14 9.83
CA PRO A 173 11.93 6.25 10.73
C PRO A 173 11.06 5.26 11.53
N GLN A 174 9.75 5.43 11.55
CA GLN A 174 8.79 4.49 12.15
C GLN A 174 8.17 3.54 11.12
N GLY A 175 8.71 3.48 9.90
CA GLY A 175 8.21 2.62 8.82
C GLY A 175 6.89 3.08 8.20
N ARG A 176 6.42 4.31 8.46
CA ARG A 176 5.17 4.83 7.90
C ARG A 176 5.40 5.58 6.60
N PHE A 177 4.53 5.38 5.64
CA PHE A 177 4.55 6.08 4.37
C PHE A 177 4.34 7.59 4.54
N VAL A 178 5.16 8.36 3.84
CA VAL A 178 5.11 9.83 3.86
C VAL A 178 4.84 10.40 2.48
N ARG A 179 5.47 9.82 1.45
CA ARG A 179 5.39 10.35 0.08
C ARG A 179 5.82 9.31 -0.95
N GLY A 180 5.22 9.36 -2.14
CA GLY A 180 5.72 8.73 -3.37
C GLY A 180 6.49 9.75 -4.22
N LEU A 181 7.67 9.37 -4.70
CA LEU A 181 8.39 10.07 -5.76
C LEU A 181 8.30 9.21 -7.03
N LYS A 182 8.20 9.83 -8.19
CA LYS A 182 8.23 9.07 -9.45
C LYS A 182 9.61 8.46 -9.67
N ALA A 183 9.68 7.27 -10.24
CA ALA A 183 10.92 6.72 -10.75
C ALA A 183 11.57 7.71 -11.75
N GLY A 184 12.89 7.80 -11.75
CA GLY A 184 13.62 8.79 -12.53
C GLY A 184 13.56 10.22 -11.97
N THR A 185 13.02 10.43 -10.75
CA THR A 185 13.12 11.74 -10.08
C THR A 185 14.59 12.11 -9.90
N PRO A 186 15.03 13.31 -10.34
CA PRO A 186 16.43 13.72 -10.24
C PRO A 186 16.95 13.74 -8.80
N ALA A 187 18.22 13.43 -8.63
CA ALA A 187 18.92 13.35 -7.34
C ALA A 187 18.74 14.58 -6.45
N ASP A 188 18.79 15.80 -7.04
CA ASP A 188 18.56 17.04 -6.30
C ASP A 188 17.17 17.10 -5.68
N ALA A 189 16.14 16.70 -6.44
CA ALA A 189 14.76 16.69 -5.97
C ALA A 189 14.53 15.64 -4.88
N ILE A 190 15.19 14.47 -4.97
CA ILE A 190 15.15 13.43 -3.93
C ILE A 190 15.82 13.98 -2.65
N ALA A 191 17.05 14.50 -2.76
CA ALA A 191 17.81 15.02 -1.63
C ALA A 191 17.08 16.18 -0.93
N ASP A 192 16.55 17.14 -1.69
CA ASP A 192 15.79 18.26 -1.14
C ASP A 192 14.50 17.81 -0.46
N THR A 193 13.84 16.79 -1.00
CA THR A 193 12.65 16.21 -0.36
C THR A 193 13.01 15.61 0.99
N LEU A 194 14.08 14.82 1.05
CA LEU A 194 14.54 14.19 2.29
C LEU A 194 14.97 15.25 3.34
N ARG A 195 15.73 16.27 2.96
CA ARG A 195 16.11 17.37 3.87
C ARG A 195 14.90 18.05 4.49
N ARG A 196 13.89 18.38 3.67
CA ARG A 196 12.64 19.01 4.17
C ARG A 196 11.89 18.10 5.12
N LEU A 197 11.82 16.79 4.84
CA LEU A 197 11.16 15.82 5.70
C LEU A 197 11.89 15.63 7.02
N MET A 198 13.22 15.50 7.00
CA MET A 198 14.06 15.36 8.19
C MET A 198 13.94 16.58 9.11
N THR A 199 13.97 17.79 8.54
CA THR A 199 13.81 19.04 9.32
C THR A 199 12.46 19.10 10.02
N ARG A 200 11.38 18.71 9.36
CA ARG A 200 10.04 18.69 9.97
C ARG A 200 9.86 17.63 11.04
N ALA A 201 10.56 16.50 10.92
CA ALA A 201 10.49 15.43 11.91
C ALA A 201 11.28 15.70 13.19
N GLY A 202 12.20 16.66 13.16
CA GLY A 202 13.01 17.11 14.31
C GLY A 202 12.40 18.28 15.09
N GLN A 203 11.22 18.78 14.68
CA GLN A 203 10.46 19.81 15.37
C GLN A 203 9.31 19.17 16.17
#